data_de2a1331dc42279a437953dccb08d7c7
#
_entry.id   de2a1331dc42279a437953dccb08d7c7
#
_cell.length_a   1.000
_cell.length_b   1.000
_cell.length_c   1.000
_cell.angle_alpha   90.00
_cell.angle_beta   90.00
_cell.angle_gamma   90.00
#
_symmetry.space_group_name_H-M   'P 1'
#
loop_
_entity.id
_entity.type
_entity.pdbx_description
1 polymer ?
#
loop_
_entity_poly.entity_id
_entity_poly.type
_entity_poly.pdbx_seq_one_letter_code
_entity_poly.pdbx_strand_id
1 'polypeptide(L)'
;MYFATMRLAPTITLTCLAACALFMPAPASLAQDVPPGINPSFPPYKNVLELFTSQGCDTCPPADHVLAGFADRPNVIAITLPVDIWDYLGWKDTLASDKNSERQRAYAKARGDGAIYTPQVVVNGMIGVNGSNADAIEDALKITDEALRGARIPIRFWYERNTIKIETGDAPAGYHYKDATIWFAVVQKRAEVPIERGDNKGKTLTYTNIVREMLPVGSWNGKAMSLQLARTAIMRPETEAAVVLLQEGKAGPIIGAAWTGLW
;
A
#
# COMPACT_ATOMS: atom_id res chain seq x y z
N MET A 1 49.21 -86.49 -30.68
CA MET A 1 47.78 -86.14 -30.46
C MET A 1 47.72 -84.75 -29.82
N TYR A 2 47.54 -83.68 -30.62
CA TYR A 2 47.41 -82.31 -30.13
C TYR A 2 46.06 -81.76 -30.55
N PHE A 3 45.22 -81.46 -29.59
CA PHE A 3 43.94 -80.77 -29.81
C PHE A 3 44.16 -79.27 -29.66
N ALA A 4 43.91 -78.51 -30.73
CA ALA A 4 43.93 -77.09 -30.76
C ALA A 4 42.56 -76.55 -30.31
N THR A 5 42.57 -75.77 -29.24
CA THR A 5 41.39 -75.10 -28.79
C THR A 5 41.32 -73.68 -29.40
N MET A 6 40.31 -73.43 -30.17
CA MET A 6 40.01 -72.14 -30.81
C MET A 6 39.29 -71.27 -29.83
N ARG A 7 39.87 -70.07 -29.47
CA ARG A 7 39.22 -69.10 -28.62
C ARG A 7 38.40 -68.14 -29.48
N LEU A 8 37.11 -68.06 -29.24
CA LEU A 8 36.25 -66.98 -29.78
C LEU A 8 36.39 -65.69 -28.95
N ALA A 9 36.60 -64.58 -29.65
CA ALA A 9 36.58 -63.24 -29.06
C ALA A 9 35.16 -62.74 -28.94
N PRO A 10 34.80 -62.02 -27.86
CA PRO A 10 33.48 -61.42 -27.71
C PRO A 10 33.40 -60.09 -28.47
N THR A 11 32.40 -59.96 -29.31
CA THR A 11 31.96 -58.75 -29.98
C THR A 11 31.31 -57.79 -28.96
N ILE A 12 31.90 -56.63 -28.76
CA ILE A 12 31.34 -55.56 -27.95
C ILE A 12 30.36 -54.74 -28.81
N THR A 13 29.07 -54.93 -28.58
CA THR A 13 28.02 -54.06 -29.15
C THR A 13 27.92 -52.76 -28.36
N LEU A 14 28.28 -51.70 -28.99
CA LEU A 14 28.16 -50.31 -28.44
C LEU A 14 26.71 -49.85 -28.62
N THR A 15 25.93 -49.89 -27.54
CA THR A 15 24.56 -49.32 -27.49
C THR A 15 24.67 -47.81 -27.24
N CYS A 16 24.38 -47.01 -28.27
CA CYS A 16 24.14 -45.56 -28.11
C CYS A 16 22.84 -45.35 -27.34
N LEU A 17 22.95 -44.93 -26.09
CA LEU A 17 21.83 -44.32 -25.34
C LEU A 17 21.63 -42.90 -25.84
N ALA A 18 20.58 -42.72 -26.64
CA ALA A 18 20.09 -41.36 -26.94
C ALA A 18 19.42 -40.77 -25.70
N ALA A 19 20.10 -39.83 -25.04
CA ALA A 19 19.50 -39.05 -23.96
C ALA A 19 18.46 -38.08 -24.55
N CYS A 20 17.17 -38.45 -24.46
CA CYS A 20 16.06 -37.50 -24.67
C CYS A 20 16.07 -36.48 -23.54
N ALA A 21 16.65 -35.30 -23.76
CA ALA A 21 16.47 -34.15 -22.90
C ALA A 21 15.01 -33.71 -22.99
N LEU A 22 14.23 -34.00 -21.96
CA LEU A 22 12.89 -33.47 -21.75
C LEU A 22 13.06 -31.95 -21.52
N PHE A 23 12.85 -31.14 -22.55
CA PHE A 23 12.64 -29.73 -22.45
C PHE A 23 11.31 -29.53 -21.72
N MET A 24 11.35 -29.31 -20.40
CA MET A 24 10.23 -28.76 -19.67
C MET A 24 10.11 -27.28 -20.06
N PRO A 25 8.97 -26.84 -20.60
CA PRO A 25 8.77 -25.42 -20.80
C PRO A 25 8.80 -24.76 -19.42
N ALA A 26 9.66 -23.73 -19.25
CA ALA A 26 9.64 -22.87 -18.09
C ALA A 26 8.23 -22.30 -17.94
N PRO A 27 7.70 -22.18 -16.69
CA PRO A 27 6.40 -21.55 -16.49
C PRO A 27 6.43 -20.15 -17.10
N ALA A 28 5.54 -19.91 -18.05
CA ALA A 28 5.37 -18.61 -18.67
C ALA A 28 5.14 -17.59 -17.57
N SER A 29 6.11 -16.69 -17.40
CA SER A 29 5.97 -15.52 -16.56
C SER A 29 4.69 -14.79 -16.99
N LEU A 30 3.78 -14.55 -16.04
CA LEU A 30 2.59 -13.73 -16.23
C LEU A 30 2.98 -12.25 -16.43
N ALA A 31 3.91 -11.98 -17.33
CA ALA A 31 4.11 -10.65 -17.91
C ALA A 31 3.04 -10.48 -19.00
N GLN A 32 1.80 -10.24 -18.58
CA GLN A 32 0.65 -10.16 -19.48
C GLN A 32 0.28 -8.73 -19.73
N ASP A 33 0.27 -8.41 -21.01
CA ASP A 33 -0.52 -7.40 -21.73
C ASP A 33 -1.02 -6.22 -20.89
N VAL A 34 -0.10 -5.37 -20.45
CA VAL A 34 -0.41 -4.01 -20.04
C VAL A 34 -0.66 -3.21 -21.32
N PRO A 35 -1.87 -2.69 -21.57
CA PRO A 35 -2.12 -1.86 -22.72
C PRO A 35 -1.13 -0.68 -22.75
N PRO A 36 -0.63 -0.27 -23.92
CA PRO A 36 0.27 0.86 -24.03
C PRO A 36 -0.41 2.14 -23.50
N GLY A 37 0.20 2.76 -22.47
CA GLY A 37 -0.29 3.96 -21.80
C GLY A 37 -0.66 3.78 -20.34
N ILE A 38 -0.65 2.56 -19.79
CA ILE A 38 -0.89 2.29 -18.38
C ILE A 38 0.44 1.90 -17.75
N ASN A 39 0.99 2.81 -16.97
CA ASN A 39 2.12 2.49 -16.11
C ASN A 39 1.58 1.72 -14.90
N PRO A 40 1.70 0.37 -14.83
CA PRO A 40 1.41 -0.31 -13.59
C PRO A 40 2.35 0.26 -12.56
N SER A 41 1.86 0.68 -11.39
CA SER A 41 2.72 1.14 -10.31
C SER A 41 3.67 0.01 -9.90
N PHE A 42 4.84 -0.01 -10.51
CA PHE A 42 5.96 -0.87 -10.16
C PHE A 42 7.18 0.02 -9.90
N PRO A 43 7.87 -0.21 -8.82
CA PRO A 43 7.81 -1.34 -7.89
C PRO A 43 6.65 -1.24 -6.91
N PRO A 44 6.20 -2.39 -6.31
CA PRO A 44 5.15 -2.37 -5.31
C PRO A 44 5.58 -1.47 -4.15
N TYR A 45 4.71 -0.53 -3.78
CA TYR A 45 4.94 0.28 -2.59
C TYR A 45 5.08 -0.64 -1.38
N LYS A 46 6.15 -0.45 -0.62
CA LYS A 46 6.43 -1.29 0.54
C LYS A 46 5.81 -0.76 1.81
N ASN A 47 5.68 0.56 1.91
CA ASN A 47 5.32 1.21 3.17
C ASN A 47 4.23 2.24 2.98
N VAL A 48 3.36 2.34 3.98
CA VAL A 48 2.26 3.31 4.04
C VAL A 48 2.38 4.08 5.34
N LEU A 49 2.37 5.40 5.24
CA LEU A 49 2.32 6.35 6.34
C LEU A 49 0.99 7.10 6.28
N GLU A 50 0.22 7.05 7.36
CA GLU A 50 -1.04 7.77 7.51
C GLU A 50 -0.88 8.80 8.62
N LEU A 51 -0.76 10.08 8.26
CA LEU A 51 -0.65 11.18 9.21
C LEU A 51 -2.04 11.70 9.58
N PHE A 52 -2.39 11.56 10.85
CA PHE A 52 -3.54 12.23 11.46
C PHE A 52 -3.10 13.58 12.00
N THR A 53 -3.59 14.67 11.40
CA THR A 53 -3.23 16.07 11.65
C THR A 53 -4.47 16.94 11.71
N SER A 54 -4.35 18.19 12.11
CA SER A 54 -5.46 19.16 12.10
C SER A 54 -4.97 20.59 11.99
N GLN A 55 -5.74 21.43 11.32
CA GLN A 55 -5.53 22.86 11.25
C GLN A 55 -5.64 23.54 12.63
N GLY A 56 -6.43 22.98 13.54
CA GLY A 56 -6.59 23.44 14.91
C GLY A 56 -5.49 23.02 15.89
N CYS A 57 -4.54 22.22 15.46
CA CYS A 57 -3.46 21.67 16.28
C CYS A 57 -2.18 22.48 16.09
N ASP A 58 -1.68 23.15 17.13
CA ASP A 58 -0.48 24.01 17.10
C ASP A 58 0.84 23.26 16.87
N THR A 59 0.88 21.99 17.29
CA THR A 59 2.04 21.10 17.19
C THR A 59 2.05 20.27 15.89
N CYS A 60 1.02 20.41 15.06
CA CYS A 60 0.88 19.63 13.83
C CYS A 60 1.74 20.08 12.64
N PRO A 61 1.98 21.38 12.39
CA PRO A 61 2.68 21.83 11.18
C PRO A 61 4.08 21.23 10.97
N PRO A 62 4.90 20.98 12.00
CA PRO A 62 6.15 20.25 11.82
C PRO A 62 5.98 18.82 11.28
N ALA A 63 4.90 18.12 11.68
CA ALA A 63 4.62 16.78 11.18
C ALA A 63 4.16 16.77 9.72
N ASP A 64 3.38 17.78 9.31
CA ASP A 64 2.98 17.95 7.91
C ASP A 64 4.22 18.13 7.02
N HIS A 65 5.22 18.87 7.49
CA HIS A 65 6.49 19.03 6.79
C HIS A 65 7.33 17.73 6.75
N VAL A 66 7.40 17.00 7.86
CA VAL A 66 8.09 15.69 7.92
C VAL A 66 7.45 14.71 6.94
N LEU A 67 6.12 14.62 6.90
CA LEU A 67 5.40 13.73 5.98
C LEU A 67 5.70 14.06 4.51
N ALA A 68 5.79 15.35 4.16
CA ALA A 68 6.12 15.77 2.80
C ALA A 68 7.47 15.18 2.34
N GLY A 69 8.49 15.13 3.21
CA GLY A 69 9.78 14.50 2.91
C GLY A 69 9.68 12.98 2.69
N PHE A 70 8.76 12.31 3.38
CA PHE A 70 8.49 10.88 3.14
C PHE A 70 7.70 10.64 1.86
N ALA A 71 6.83 11.57 1.45
CA ALA A 71 6.02 11.45 0.23
C ALA A 71 6.87 11.45 -1.05
N ASP A 72 8.07 11.98 -1.02
CA ASP A 72 9.02 11.98 -2.15
C ASP A 72 9.77 10.65 -2.31
N ARG A 73 9.62 9.72 -1.39
CA ARG A 73 10.34 8.43 -1.42
C ARG A 73 9.65 7.41 -2.34
N PRO A 74 10.38 6.75 -3.24
CA PRO A 74 9.79 5.90 -4.29
C PRO A 74 9.04 4.66 -3.77
N ASN A 75 9.31 4.23 -2.54
CA ASN A 75 8.71 3.02 -1.95
C ASN A 75 7.74 3.31 -0.80
N VAL A 76 7.35 4.56 -0.61
CA VAL A 76 6.49 5.00 0.48
C VAL A 76 5.25 5.69 -0.09
N ILE A 77 4.09 5.26 0.36
CA ILE A 77 2.84 6.02 0.21
C ILE A 77 2.66 6.79 1.52
N ALA A 78 2.83 8.10 1.47
CA ALA A 78 2.59 8.99 2.61
C ALA A 78 1.35 9.83 2.31
N ILE A 79 0.31 9.68 3.15
CA ILE A 79 -0.99 10.35 3.00
C ILE A 79 -1.38 11.09 4.27
N THR A 80 -2.04 12.23 4.09
CA THR A 80 -2.55 13.06 5.17
C THR A 80 -4.04 12.81 5.37
N LEU A 81 -4.43 12.54 6.61
CA LEU A 81 -5.83 12.35 7.04
C LEU A 81 -6.17 13.44 8.08
N PRO A 82 -6.65 14.61 7.64
CA PRO A 82 -7.06 15.66 8.58
C PRO A 82 -8.26 15.22 9.42
N VAL A 83 -8.20 15.47 10.74
CA VAL A 83 -9.20 15.08 11.73
C VAL A 83 -9.89 16.30 12.34
N ASP A 84 -11.15 16.15 12.72
CA ASP A 84 -12.03 17.20 13.24
C ASP A 84 -12.01 17.35 14.76
N ILE A 85 -11.15 16.62 15.45
CA ILE A 85 -11.14 16.55 16.92
C ILE A 85 -10.81 17.87 17.63
N TRP A 86 -10.30 18.88 16.90
CA TRP A 86 -9.97 20.21 17.42
C TRP A 86 -10.92 21.32 16.97
N ASP A 87 -11.95 21.02 16.18
CA ASP A 87 -12.88 22.02 15.62
C ASP A 87 -13.60 22.85 16.72
N TYR A 88 -13.75 22.28 17.92
CA TYR A 88 -14.35 22.96 19.06
C TYR A 88 -13.52 24.15 19.59
N LEU A 89 -12.24 24.27 19.19
CA LEU A 89 -11.36 25.40 19.56
C LEU A 89 -11.60 26.69 18.75
N GLY A 90 -12.65 26.74 17.93
CA GLY A 90 -13.10 27.95 17.24
C GLY A 90 -12.58 28.10 15.80
N TRP A 91 -11.88 27.11 15.28
CA TRP A 91 -11.54 26.98 13.87
C TRP A 91 -11.98 25.63 13.34
N LYS A 92 -12.85 25.63 12.34
CA LYS A 92 -13.28 24.38 11.69
C LYS A 92 -12.26 24.01 10.62
N ASP A 93 -11.66 22.83 10.73
CA ASP A 93 -10.72 22.31 9.75
C ASP A 93 -11.43 22.03 8.41
N THR A 94 -11.03 22.77 7.37
CA THR A 94 -11.65 22.73 6.04
C THR A 94 -11.33 21.48 5.22
N LEU A 95 -10.34 20.71 5.65
CA LEU A 95 -9.89 19.48 5.02
C LEU A 95 -10.28 18.22 5.83
N ALA A 96 -10.72 18.40 7.07
CA ALA A 96 -11.04 17.29 7.98
C ALA A 96 -12.29 16.51 7.55
N SER A 97 -12.29 15.27 7.98
CA SER A 97 -13.43 14.37 7.86
C SER A 97 -13.60 13.56 9.14
N ASP A 98 -14.84 13.41 9.60
CA ASP A 98 -15.23 12.52 10.69
C ASP A 98 -14.78 11.08 10.45
N LYS A 99 -14.80 10.62 9.19
CA LYS A 99 -14.29 9.30 8.77
C LYS A 99 -12.80 9.12 9.05
N ASN A 100 -12.00 10.19 8.93
CA ASN A 100 -10.59 10.15 9.29
C ASN A 100 -10.41 9.98 10.80
N SER A 101 -11.20 10.70 11.60
CA SER A 101 -11.22 10.55 13.06
C SER A 101 -11.71 9.15 13.49
N GLU A 102 -12.69 8.59 12.79
CA GLU A 102 -13.13 7.20 13.01
C GLU A 102 -12.03 6.19 12.68
N ARG A 103 -11.29 6.42 11.58
CA ARG A 103 -10.16 5.56 11.20
C ARG A 103 -9.04 5.61 12.24
N GLN A 104 -8.71 6.79 12.78
CA GLN A 104 -7.75 6.93 13.86
C GLN A 104 -8.20 6.17 15.12
N ARG A 105 -9.47 6.30 15.51
CA ARG A 105 -10.04 5.54 16.65
C ARG A 105 -10.01 4.02 16.42
N ALA A 106 -10.28 3.59 15.18
CA ALA A 106 -10.20 2.17 14.83
C ALA A 106 -8.78 1.62 14.97
N TYR A 107 -7.76 2.39 14.57
CA TYR A 107 -6.35 2.03 14.81
C TYR A 107 -5.99 1.93 16.29
N ALA A 108 -6.37 2.92 17.10
CA ALA A 108 -6.11 2.91 18.53
C ALA A 108 -6.75 1.69 19.22
N LYS A 109 -7.97 1.33 18.79
CA LYS A 109 -8.67 0.13 19.26
C LYS A 109 -7.97 -1.15 18.80
N ALA A 110 -7.56 -1.24 17.54
CA ALA A 110 -6.91 -2.43 16.99
C ALA A 110 -5.55 -2.70 17.65
N ARG A 111 -4.77 -1.65 17.94
CA ARG A 111 -3.51 -1.73 18.67
C ARG A 111 -3.70 -2.02 20.18
N GLY A 112 -4.87 -1.73 20.73
CA GLY A 112 -5.16 -1.90 22.15
C GLY A 112 -4.52 -0.84 23.06
N ASP A 113 -3.92 0.21 22.50
CA ASP A 113 -3.26 1.29 23.25
C ASP A 113 -4.19 2.46 23.59
N GLY A 114 -5.34 2.56 22.90
CA GLY A 114 -6.29 3.66 23.04
C GLY A 114 -5.74 5.03 22.69
N ALA A 115 -4.54 5.11 22.12
CA ALA A 115 -3.82 6.36 21.88
C ALA A 115 -4.38 7.10 20.66
N ILE A 116 -5.06 8.22 20.94
CA ILE A 116 -5.61 9.15 19.95
C ILE A 116 -5.05 10.53 20.26
N TYR A 117 -4.20 11.04 19.36
CA TYR A 117 -3.56 12.36 19.49
C TYR A 117 -3.16 12.87 18.11
N THR A 118 -2.86 14.16 18.02
CA THR A 118 -2.24 14.77 16.84
C THR A 118 -1.00 15.56 17.24
N PRO A 119 0.03 15.58 16.36
CA PRO A 119 0.13 14.81 15.13
C PRO A 119 0.49 13.34 15.38
N GLN A 120 -0.21 12.40 14.75
CA GLN A 120 0.09 10.97 14.86
C GLN A 120 0.31 10.38 13.48
N VAL A 121 1.45 9.68 13.27
CA VAL A 121 1.65 8.82 12.08
C VAL A 121 1.39 7.38 12.46
N VAL A 122 0.54 6.72 11.69
CA VAL A 122 0.37 5.25 11.74
C VAL A 122 1.16 4.64 10.58
N VAL A 123 2.12 3.79 10.92
CA VAL A 123 3.04 3.14 9.98
C VAL A 123 2.51 1.75 9.66
N ASN A 124 2.25 1.49 8.38
CA ASN A 124 1.76 0.21 7.85
C ASN A 124 0.53 -0.35 8.58
N GLY A 125 -0.31 0.51 9.19
CA GLY A 125 -1.46 0.11 9.99
C GLY A 125 -1.11 -0.54 11.33
N MET A 126 0.17 -0.58 11.74
CA MET A 126 0.66 -1.35 12.88
C MET A 126 1.15 -0.51 14.05
N ILE A 127 1.99 0.49 13.80
CA ILE A 127 2.67 1.27 14.85
C ILE A 127 2.26 2.74 14.73
N GLY A 128 1.80 3.32 15.84
CA GLY A 128 1.53 4.75 15.96
C GLY A 128 2.68 5.47 16.64
N VAL A 129 3.18 6.55 16.01
CA VAL A 129 4.26 7.40 16.55
C VAL A 129 3.91 8.87 16.42
N ASN A 130 4.62 9.75 17.14
CA ASN A 130 4.51 11.20 16.96
C ASN A 130 4.96 11.57 15.53
N GLY A 131 4.07 12.25 14.78
CA GLY A 131 4.30 12.59 13.38
C GLY A 131 5.44 13.60 13.15
N SER A 132 5.83 14.37 14.16
CA SER A 132 6.96 15.31 14.08
C SER A 132 8.32 14.64 14.31
N ASN A 133 8.34 13.37 14.76
CA ASN A 133 9.58 12.65 15.05
C ASN A 133 9.96 11.74 13.87
N ALA A 134 10.78 12.26 12.96
CA ALA A 134 11.23 11.53 11.78
C ALA A 134 11.99 10.23 12.13
N ASP A 135 12.81 10.23 13.19
CA ASP A 135 13.57 9.05 13.59
C ASP A 135 12.64 7.94 14.10
N ALA A 136 11.61 8.30 14.88
CA ALA A 136 10.60 7.33 15.33
C ALA A 136 9.80 6.73 14.16
N ILE A 137 9.53 7.53 13.12
CA ILE A 137 8.89 7.04 11.88
C ILE A 137 9.83 6.06 11.16
N GLU A 138 11.12 6.39 11.02
CA GLU A 138 12.12 5.50 10.40
C GLU A 138 12.27 4.17 11.14
N ASP A 139 12.29 4.18 12.45
CA ASP A 139 12.40 2.97 13.25
C ASP A 139 11.12 2.11 13.15
N ALA A 140 9.94 2.75 13.15
CA ALA A 140 8.68 2.06 12.91
C ALA A 140 8.60 1.47 11.50
N LEU A 141 9.14 2.15 10.48
CA LEU A 141 9.25 1.62 9.11
C LEU A 141 10.12 0.36 9.07
N LYS A 142 11.29 0.35 9.72
CA LYS A 142 12.18 -0.84 9.78
C LYS A 142 11.49 -2.02 10.46
N ILE A 143 10.86 -1.78 11.61
CA ILE A 143 10.15 -2.82 12.40
C ILE A 143 9.01 -3.42 11.58
N THR A 144 8.17 -2.58 10.99
CA THR A 144 6.99 -3.03 10.24
C THR A 144 7.36 -3.64 8.88
N ASP A 145 8.43 -3.18 8.22
CA ASP A 145 8.93 -3.80 6.98
C ASP A 145 9.45 -5.22 7.24
N GLU A 146 10.16 -5.42 8.36
CA GLU A 146 10.61 -6.75 8.79
C GLU A 146 9.42 -7.65 9.11
N ALA A 147 8.44 -7.17 9.87
CA ALA A 147 7.24 -7.93 10.24
C ALA A 147 6.40 -8.34 9.02
N LEU A 148 6.38 -7.52 7.95
CA LEU A 148 5.65 -7.77 6.72
C LEU A 148 6.49 -8.44 5.63
N ARG A 149 7.74 -8.82 5.94
CA ARG A 149 8.63 -9.47 4.98
C ARG A 149 8.03 -10.80 4.51
N GLY A 150 7.88 -10.95 3.19
CA GLY A 150 7.27 -12.13 2.58
C GLY A 150 5.76 -12.25 2.74
N ALA A 151 5.13 -11.35 3.51
CA ALA A 151 3.69 -11.33 3.77
C ALA A 151 2.92 -10.39 2.83
N ARG A 152 3.59 -9.60 2.02
CA ARG A 152 2.96 -8.57 1.20
C ARG A 152 2.25 -9.16 -0.01
N ILE A 153 1.07 -8.62 -0.28
CA ILE A 153 0.22 -8.99 -1.41
C ILE A 153 0.42 -7.98 -2.54
N PRO A 154 0.75 -8.42 -3.76
CA PRO A 154 0.82 -7.52 -4.89
C PRO A 154 -0.57 -6.95 -5.19
N ILE A 155 -0.61 -5.64 -5.41
CA ILE A 155 -1.81 -4.92 -5.85
C ILE A 155 -1.46 -4.14 -7.10
N ARG A 156 -2.34 -4.18 -8.07
CA ARG A 156 -2.32 -3.32 -9.25
C ARG A 156 -3.65 -2.60 -9.37
N PHE A 157 -3.64 -1.35 -9.80
CA PHE A 157 -4.84 -0.70 -10.26
C PHE A 157 -4.54 0.29 -11.39
N TRP A 158 -5.51 0.49 -12.27
CA TRP A 158 -5.39 1.35 -13.45
C TRP A 158 -6.75 1.85 -13.90
N TYR A 159 -6.72 2.84 -14.78
CA TYR A 159 -7.92 3.40 -15.38
C TYR A 159 -8.12 2.82 -16.77
N GLU A 160 -9.32 2.36 -17.05
CA GLU A 160 -9.75 1.95 -18.37
C GLU A 160 -11.04 2.67 -18.73
N ARG A 161 -10.95 3.71 -19.57
CA ARG A 161 -12.07 4.59 -19.91
C ARG A 161 -12.72 5.20 -18.66
N ASN A 162 -13.94 4.80 -18.34
CA ASN A 162 -14.69 5.26 -17.17
C ASN A 162 -14.68 4.29 -15.99
N THR A 163 -13.76 3.34 -16.00
CA THR A 163 -13.65 2.28 -15.01
C THR A 163 -12.28 2.30 -14.34
N ILE A 164 -12.25 2.09 -13.05
CA ILE A 164 -11.05 1.80 -12.27
C ILE A 164 -11.01 0.30 -12.09
N LYS A 165 -9.94 -0.34 -12.50
CA LYS A 165 -9.70 -1.78 -12.28
C LYS A 165 -8.67 -1.96 -11.19
N ILE A 166 -8.96 -2.86 -10.25
CA ILE A 166 -8.09 -3.21 -9.13
C ILE A 166 -7.90 -4.72 -9.15
N GLU A 167 -6.66 -5.18 -9.08
CA GLU A 167 -6.30 -6.59 -8.95
C GLU A 167 -5.42 -6.82 -7.75
N THR A 168 -5.69 -7.90 -7.04
CA THR A 168 -4.88 -8.39 -5.92
C THR A 168 -4.34 -9.77 -6.23
N GLY A 169 -3.14 -10.09 -5.72
CA GLY A 169 -2.57 -11.43 -5.78
C GLY A 169 -3.16 -12.40 -4.77
N ASP A 170 -2.69 -13.66 -4.85
CA ASP A 170 -2.92 -14.67 -3.82
C ASP A 170 -2.09 -14.39 -2.55
N ALA A 171 -2.53 -14.93 -1.42
CA ALA A 171 -1.72 -15.00 -0.22
C ALA A 171 -0.43 -15.80 -0.49
N PRO A 172 0.73 -15.36 -0.05
CA PRO A 172 1.96 -16.14 -0.15
C PRO A 172 1.84 -17.48 0.58
N ALA A 173 2.55 -18.49 0.11
CA ALA A 173 2.54 -19.82 0.73
C ALA A 173 2.95 -19.73 2.21
N GLY A 174 2.18 -20.38 3.09
CA GLY A 174 2.42 -20.38 4.53
C GLY A 174 1.83 -19.19 5.29
N TYR A 175 1.22 -18.21 4.61
CA TYR A 175 0.52 -17.10 5.25
C TYR A 175 -1.00 -17.34 5.24
N HIS A 176 -1.61 -17.19 6.41
CA HIS A 176 -3.05 -17.27 6.60
C HIS A 176 -3.58 -15.94 7.10
N TYR A 177 -4.19 -15.21 6.20
CA TYR A 177 -4.83 -13.94 6.54
C TYR A 177 -6.29 -14.18 6.94
N LYS A 178 -6.74 -13.39 7.92
CA LYS A 178 -8.17 -13.14 8.10
C LYS A 178 -8.67 -12.31 6.91
N ASP A 179 -9.99 -12.14 6.82
CA ASP A 179 -10.56 -11.25 5.81
C ASP A 179 -9.87 -9.89 5.83
N ALA A 180 -9.44 -9.42 4.66
CA ALA A 180 -8.84 -8.12 4.49
C ALA A 180 -9.77 -7.18 3.73
N THR A 181 -9.77 -5.92 4.11
CA THR A 181 -10.56 -4.86 3.44
C THR A 181 -9.71 -4.22 2.34
N ILE A 182 -10.30 -4.07 1.16
CA ILE A 182 -9.72 -3.25 0.09
C ILE A 182 -10.28 -1.84 0.25
N TRP A 183 -9.41 -0.91 0.62
CA TRP A 183 -9.71 0.52 0.72
C TRP A 183 -9.31 1.21 -0.57
N PHE A 184 -10.16 2.13 -1.04
CA PHE A 184 -9.85 3.05 -2.13
C PHE A 184 -9.93 4.48 -1.60
N ALA A 185 -8.86 5.24 -1.77
CA ALA A 185 -8.81 6.64 -1.37
C ALA A 185 -8.51 7.54 -2.56
N VAL A 186 -9.23 8.67 -2.66
CA VAL A 186 -8.91 9.74 -3.59
C VAL A 186 -8.14 10.84 -2.87
N VAL A 187 -7.12 11.36 -3.54
CA VAL A 187 -6.10 12.19 -2.92
C VAL A 187 -5.92 13.49 -3.70
N GLN A 188 -5.94 14.60 -2.98
CA GLN A 188 -5.48 15.90 -3.43
C GLN A 188 -3.99 16.02 -3.11
N LYS A 189 -3.14 16.27 -4.11
CA LYS A 189 -1.68 16.24 -3.91
C LYS A 189 -1.17 17.36 -3.00
N ARG A 190 -1.76 18.53 -3.08
CA ARG A 190 -1.34 19.69 -2.29
C ARG A 190 -2.52 20.61 -1.97
N ALA A 191 -2.53 21.12 -0.76
CA ALA A 191 -3.42 22.20 -0.36
C ALA A 191 -2.66 23.20 0.50
N GLU A 192 -2.98 24.49 0.33
CA GLU A 192 -2.51 25.58 1.18
C GLU A 192 -3.73 26.25 1.80
N VAL A 193 -3.74 26.36 3.13
CA VAL A 193 -4.88 26.87 3.87
C VAL A 193 -4.44 28.03 4.77
N PRO A 194 -4.90 29.25 4.52
CA PRO A 194 -4.72 30.38 5.45
C PRO A 194 -5.61 30.15 6.67
N ILE A 195 -5.03 30.24 7.86
CA ILE A 195 -5.75 30.02 9.13
C ILE A 195 -6.13 31.36 9.73
N GLU A 196 -7.42 31.62 9.87
CA GLU A 196 -7.94 32.89 10.34
C GLU A 196 -8.19 32.94 11.85
N ARG A 197 -8.33 31.77 12.51
CA ARG A 197 -8.65 31.65 13.94
C ARG A 197 -7.93 30.48 14.57
N GLY A 198 -7.99 30.37 15.91
CA GLY A 198 -7.37 29.30 16.69
C GLY A 198 -5.85 29.46 16.82
N ASP A 199 -5.18 28.40 17.27
CA ASP A 199 -3.77 28.45 17.68
C ASP A 199 -2.78 28.65 16.51
N ASN A 200 -3.21 28.32 15.30
CA ASN A 200 -2.43 28.55 14.08
C ASN A 200 -2.82 29.87 13.34
N LYS A 201 -3.61 30.73 13.96
CA LYS A 201 -4.05 32.01 13.35
C LYS A 201 -2.88 32.79 12.72
N GLY A 202 -3.10 33.24 11.48
CA GLY A 202 -2.15 34.04 10.71
C GLY A 202 -1.08 33.23 9.98
N LYS A 203 -1.06 31.91 10.16
CA LYS A 203 -0.21 31.00 9.37
C LYS A 203 -0.94 30.55 8.11
N THR A 204 -0.19 30.24 7.06
CA THR A 204 -0.67 29.44 5.92
C THR A 204 -0.09 28.04 6.06
N LEU A 205 -0.93 27.04 6.26
CA LEU A 205 -0.51 25.66 6.41
C LEU A 205 -0.53 24.95 5.07
N THR A 206 0.51 24.16 4.81
CA THR A 206 0.65 23.37 3.59
C THR A 206 0.53 21.89 3.90
N TYR A 207 -0.33 21.22 3.15
CA TYR A 207 -0.59 19.78 3.28
C TYR A 207 -0.20 19.04 2.00
N THR A 208 0.27 17.81 2.16
CA THR A 208 0.70 16.94 1.05
C THR A 208 -0.14 15.65 1.05
N ASN A 209 -0.59 15.21 -0.13
CA ASN A 209 -1.33 13.96 -0.33
C ASN A 209 -2.55 13.79 0.59
N ILE A 210 -3.43 14.78 0.59
CA ILE A 210 -4.61 14.85 1.44
C ILE A 210 -5.67 13.85 0.96
N VAL A 211 -6.09 12.94 1.83
CA VAL A 211 -7.22 12.05 1.58
C VAL A 211 -8.52 12.85 1.63
N ARG A 212 -9.19 12.98 0.49
CA ARG A 212 -10.49 13.68 0.38
C ARG A 212 -11.66 12.74 0.60
N GLU A 213 -11.49 11.47 0.27
CA GLU A 213 -12.44 10.40 0.58
C GLU A 213 -11.70 9.06 0.62
N MET A 214 -12.10 8.19 1.55
CA MET A 214 -11.63 6.81 1.65
C MET A 214 -12.82 5.88 1.88
N LEU A 215 -12.97 4.87 1.04
CA LEU A 215 -14.11 3.96 1.03
C LEU A 215 -13.64 2.50 1.02
N PRO A 216 -14.30 1.60 1.76
CA PRO A 216 -14.14 0.17 1.56
C PRO A 216 -14.83 -0.22 0.25
N VAL A 217 -14.08 -0.82 -0.68
CA VAL A 217 -14.58 -1.17 -2.02
C VAL A 217 -14.65 -2.67 -2.26
N GLY A 218 -14.13 -3.47 -1.34
CA GLY A 218 -14.18 -4.92 -1.41
C GLY A 218 -13.59 -5.60 -0.19
N SER A 219 -13.75 -6.92 -0.15
CA SER A 219 -13.13 -7.82 0.83
C SER A 219 -12.29 -8.86 0.09
N TRP A 220 -11.12 -9.17 0.62
CA TRP A 220 -10.19 -10.16 0.08
C TRP A 220 -10.00 -11.29 1.10
N ASN A 221 -10.06 -12.52 0.64
CA ASN A 221 -10.07 -13.74 1.47
C ASN A 221 -8.83 -14.63 1.27
N GLY A 222 -7.74 -14.06 0.81
CA GLY A 222 -6.49 -14.82 0.55
C GLY A 222 -6.34 -15.29 -0.89
N LYS A 223 -7.32 -15.05 -1.77
CA LYS A 223 -7.27 -15.45 -3.18
C LYS A 223 -7.20 -14.24 -4.10
N ALA A 224 -6.45 -14.38 -5.18
CA ALA A 224 -6.37 -13.37 -6.22
C ALA A 224 -7.78 -13.01 -6.72
N MET A 225 -8.03 -11.71 -6.84
CA MET A 225 -9.33 -11.22 -7.30
C MET A 225 -9.19 -9.93 -8.11
N SER A 226 -10.22 -9.61 -8.86
CA SER A 226 -10.35 -8.37 -9.63
C SER A 226 -11.64 -7.64 -9.25
N LEU A 227 -11.53 -6.32 -9.10
CA LEU A 227 -12.65 -5.41 -8.84
C LEU A 227 -12.73 -4.36 -9.94
N GLN A 228 -13.94 -3.87 -10.19
CA GLN A 228 -14.19 -2.75 -11.10
C GLN A 228 -15.07 -1.72 -10.40
N LEU A 229 -14.64 -0.45 -10.47
CA LEU A 229 -15.35 0.68 -9.89
C LEU A 229 -15.65 1.71 -10.96
N ALA A 230 -16.84 2.30 -10.93
CA ALA A 230 -17.14 3.41 -11.82
C ALA A 230 -16.33 4.65 -11.40
N ARG A 231 -15.54 5.21 -12.31
CA ARG A 231 -14.71 6.40 -12.06
C ARG A 231 -15.55 7.57 -11.55
N THR A 232 -16.71 7.80 -12.16
CA THR A 232 -17.64 8.89 -11.81
C THR A 232 -18.23 8.78 -10.41
N ALA A 233 -18.28 7.58 -9.83
CA ALA A 233 -18.82 7.38 -8.48
C ALA A 233 -17.84 7.81 -7.36
N ILE A 234 -16.54 7.88 -7.65
CA ILE A 234 -15.50 8.03 -6.63
C ILE A 234 -14.71 9.32 -6.80
N MET A 235 -14.49 9.76 -8.06
CA MET A 235 -13.64 10.91 -8.35
C MET A 235 -14.28 12.23 -7.90
N ARG A 236 -13.43 13.14 -7.41
CA ARG A 236 -13.80 14.52 -7.03
C ARG A 236 -12.98 15.50 -7.87
N PRO A 237 -13.48 16.71 -8.12
CA PRO A 237 -12.79 17.69 -8.99
C PRO A 237 -11.38 18.05 -8.53
N GLU A 238 -11.15 18.11 -7.21
CA GLU A 238 -9.87 18.49 -6.61
C GLU A 238 -8.87 17.34 -6.43
N THR A 239 -9.22 16.10 -6.87
CA THR A 239 -8.37 14.94 -6.67
C THR A 239 -7.46 14.68 -7.86
N GLU A 240 -6.19 14.41 -7.59
CA GLU A 240 -5.11 14.28 -8.57
C GLU A 240 -4.40 12.92 -8.48
N ALA A 241 -4.72 12.12 -7.48
CA ALA A 241 -4.16 10.79 -7.27
C ALA A 241 -5.17 9.88 -6.57
N ALA A 242 -4.89 8.59 -6.58
CA ALA A 242 -5.62 7.61 -5.81
C ALA A 242 -4.68 6.58 -5.19
N VAL A 243 -5.15 5.99 -4.09
CA VAL A 243 -4.46 4.95 -3.33
C VAL A 243 -5.39 3.76 -3.18
N VAL A 244 -4.86 2.56 -3.36
CA VAL A 244 -5.51 1.31 -2.95
C VAL A 244 -4.69 0.71 -1.81
N LEU A 245 -5.37 0.39 -0.71
CA LEU A 245 -4.77 -0.30 0.44
C LEU A 245 -5.49 -1.64 0.63
N LEU A 246 -4.72 -2.71 0.82
CA LEU A 246 -5.21 -3.98 1.29
C LEU A 246 -4.85 -4.12 2.76
N GLN A 247 -5.84 -4.10 3.63
CA GLN A 247 -5.67 -4.02 5.08
C GLN A 247 -6.33 -5.19 5.79
N GLU A 248 -5.60 -5.88 6.64
CA GLU A 248 -6.16 -6.98 7.44
C GLU A 248 -7.26 -6.46 8.39
N GLY A 249 -8.44 -7.04 8.30
CA GLY A 249 -9.64 -6.50 8.93
C GLY A 249 -9.97 -5.09 8.43
N LYS A 250 -10.29 -4.16 9.34
CA LYS A 250 -10.60 -2.75 9.04
C LYS A 250 -9.51 -1.77 9.47
N ALA A 251 -8.64 -2.16 10.39
CA ALA A 251 -7.61 -1.30 10.99
C ALA A 251 -6.40 -2.10 11.50
N GLY A 252 -6.13 -3.27 10.93
CA GLY A 252 -4.92 -4.06 11.17
C GLY A 252 -3.78 -3.69 10.23
N PRO A 253 -2.78 -4.57 10.06
CA PRO A 253 -1.67 -4.36 9.14
C PRO A 253 -2.12 -4.09 7.71
N ILE A 254 -1.45 -3.15 7.04
CA ILE A 254 -1.59 -2.92 5.60
C ILE A 254 -0.63 -3.87 4.89
N ILE A 255 -1.20 -4.92 4.30
CA ILE A 255 -0.47 -6.01 3.66
C ILE A 255 -0.24 -5.82 2.17
N GLY A 256 -0.80 -4.79 1.57
CA GLY A 256 -0.58 -4.42 0.18
C GLY A 256 -1.01 -2.99 -0.07
N ALA A 257 -0.34 -2.30 -0.98
CA ALA A 257 -0.68 -0.93 -1.35
C ALA A 257 -0.27 -0.61 -2.78
N ALA A 258 -1.02 0.27 -3.42
CA ALA A 258 -0.70 0.81 -4.72
C ALA A 258 -1.14 2.27 -4.82
N TRP A 259 -0.38 3.05 -5.62
CA TRP A 259 -0.62 4.47 -5.87
C TRP A 259 -0.62 4.75 -7.36
N THR A 260 -1.50 5.61 -7.83
CA THR A 260 -1.44 6.15 -9.19
C THR A 260 -1.86 7.62 -9.23
N GLY A 261 -1.22 8.40 -10.10
CA GLY A 261 -1.72 9.72 -10.48
C GLY A 261 -3.00 9.59 -11.30
N LEU A 262 -3.86 10.59 -11.21
CA LEU A 262 -5.09 10.74 -12.01
C LEU A 262 -4.78 11.69 -13.16
N TRP A 263 -5.06 11.28 -14.39
CA TRP A 263 -4.95 12.09 -15.61
C TRP A 263 -6.25 12.07 -16.40
#